data_f2a5f4136f5b0dce8edc770c91238ca8
#
_entry.id   f2a5f4136f5b0dce8edc770c91238ca8
#
_cell.length_a   1.000
_cell.length_b   1.000
_cell.length_c   1.000
_cell.angle_alpha   90.00
_cell.angle_beta   90.00
_cell.angle_gamma   90.00
#
_symmetry.space_group_name_H-M   'P 1'
#
loop_
_entity.id
_entity.type
_entity.pdbx_description
1 polymer ?
#
loop_
_entity_poly.entity_id
_entity_poly.type
_entity_poly.pdbx_seq_one_letter_code
_entity_poly.pdbx_strand_id
1 'polypeptide(L)'
;MKRLLSALLLLAAANAAAGEKSVSLERNFGTLYGTLLTPDEGAETVAVLIAGSGPTPRNGNTNNYLYLAQELEKAGIATLRYDKRGIGSSKFDDPDKMADATLDDFIGDAAAWAEYLSRQDFRRIVLIGHSEGALIAFCAAQQYPEVDAVISLAGAGYPLDEILQLQLAAQLAPTHMELLMQARAITAALKRGERVESCPPELTPLFAPPLQTFWISSLSYDPREEIRKVTVPVLIVNGDIDFQVTPDNADALAKAQPRSRKTIIEGMTHTLKKASGPTRTEQIAAYTDDTLPVAPELVAAVTGFIEGL
;
A
#
# COMPACT_ATOMS: atom_id res chain seq x y z
N MET A 1 62.08 20.89 1.39
CA MET A 1 60.87 21.27 2.09
C MET A 1 59.70 21.27 1.08
N LYS A 2 59.01 20.16 0.96
CA LYS A 2 57.82 20.02 0.09
C LYS A 2 56.59 20.09 0.99
N ARG A 3 55.75 21.11 0.80
CA ARG A 3 54.48 21.27 1.49
C ARG A 3 53.40 20.45 0.71
N LEU A 4 52.87 19.40 1.33
CA LEU A 4 51.65 18.73 0.89
C LEU A 4 50.45 19.61 1.28
N LEU A 5 49.74 20.13 0.30
CA LEU A 5 48.39 20.63 0.46
C LEU A 5 47.45 19.45 0.36
N SER A 6 46.85 19.06 1.48
CA SER A 6 45.68 18.16 1.50
C SER A 6 44.45 18.98 1.17
N ALA A 7 43.89 18.76 -0.01
CA ALA A 7 42.59 19.32 -0.38
C ALA A 7 41.50 18.42 0.28
N LEU A 8 40.84 18.99 1.29
CA LEU A 8 39.58 18.42 1.81
C LEU A 8 38.51 18.72 0.77
N LEU A 9 38.06 17.69 0.02
CA LEU A 9 36.82 17.76 -0.71
C LEU A 9 35.66 17.63 0.31
N LEU A 10 35.05 18.75 0.64
CA LEU A 10 33.70 18.74 1.22
C LEU A 10 32.73 18.33 0.10
N LEU A 11 32.27 17.08 0.11
CA LEU A 11 31.03 16.72 -0.58
C LEU A 11 29.90 17.45 0.16
N ALA A 12 29.38 18.51 -0.41
CA ALA A 12 28.10 19.08 -0.04
C ALA A 12 27.04 18.09 -0.54
N ALA A 13 26.48 17.27 0.35
CA ALA A 13 25.24 16.57 0.09
C ALA A 13 24.19 17.64 -0.18
N ALA A 14 23.62 17.65 -1.38
CA ALA A 14 22.48 18.49 -1.70
C ALA A 14 21.28 17.85 -0.99
N ASN A 15 20.95 18.36 0.21
CA ASN A 15 19.73 17.92 0.92
C ASN A 15 18.52 18.24 0.06
N ALA A 16 17.61 17.25 -0.10
CA ALA A 16 16.29 17.48 -0.66
C ALA A 16 15.64 18.66 0.10
N ALA A 17 15.01 19.59 -0.63
CA ALA A 17 14.39 20.75 0.00
C ALA A 17 13.36 20.32 1.04
N ALA A 18 13.46 20.86 2.26
CA ALA A 18 12.54 20.59 3.36
C ALA A 18 11.08 20.92 3.03
N GLY A 19 10.14 20.19 3.65
CA GLY A 19 8.72 20.43 3.53
C GLY A 19 8.03 19.61 2.43
N GLU A 20 6.78 19.96 2.13
CA GLU A 20 5.98 19.28 1.09
C GLU A 20 6.33 19.82 -0.31
N LYS A 21 6.66 18.90 -1.20
CA LYS A 21 6.93 19.16 -2.62
C LYS A 21 6.00 18.31 -3.49
N SER A 22 5.28 18.94 -4.41
CA SER A 22 4.59 18.21 -5.47
C SER A 22 5.60 17.62 -6.45
N VAL A 23 5.43 16.33 -6.74
CA VAL A 23 6.26 15.58 -7.69
C VAL A 23 5.38 14.88 -8.70
N SER A 24 5.93 14.62 -9.89
CA SER A 24 5.21 13.90 -10.95
C SER A 24 6.13 12.96 -11.69
N LEU A 25 5.54 11.93 -12.28
CA LEU A 25 6.23 10.90 -13.03
C LEU A 25 5.40 10.50 -14.26
N GLU A 26 5.99 10.66 -15.45
CA GLU A 26 5.36 10.26 -16.70
C GLU A 26 5.28 8.74 -16.80
N ARG A 27 4.11 8.24 -17.19
CA ARG A 27 3.82 6.82 -17.39
C ARG A 27 3.09 6.61 -18.72
N ASN A 28 2.92 5.36 -19.12
CA ASN A 28 2.26 4.98 -20.37
C ASN A 28 0.77 5.33 -20.47
N PHE A 29 0.14 5.65 -19.32
CA PHE A 29 -1.29 5.99 -19.26
C PHE A 29 -1.53 7.50 -19.13
N GLY A 30 -0.51 8.27 -18.76
CA GLY A 30 -0.55 9.68 -18.39
C GLY A 30 0.46 9.97 -17.30
N THR A 31 0.18 10.95 -16.45
CA THR A 31 1.12 11.39 -15.41
C THR A 31 0.66 10.95 -14.02
N LEU A 32 1.54 10.30 -13.27
CA LEU A 32 1.38 10.08 -11.84
C LEU A 32 1.77 11.34 -11.06
N TYR A 33 0.97 11.72 -10.08
CA TYR A 33 1.23 12.83 -9.18
C TYR A 33 1.37 12.36 -7.74
N GLY A 34 2.38 12.90 -7.05
CA GLY A 34 2.67 12.59 -5.66
C GLY A 34 3.03 13.84 -4.85
N THR A 35 3.16 13.63 -3.56
CA THR A 35 3.66 14.61 -2.59
C THR A 35 4.84 13.97 -1.86
N LEU A 36 6.03 14.53 -2.04
CA LEU A 36 7.23 14.21 -1.28
C LEU A 36 7.27 15.15 -0.06
N LEU A 37 7.24 14.58 1.12
CA LEU A 37 7.38 15.27 2.40
C LEU A 37 8.76 14.95 2.95
N THR A 38 9.58 15.97 3.20
CA THR A 38 10.95 15.83 3.67
C THR A 38 11.15 16.63 4.96
N PRO A 39 11.74 16.04 6.02
CA PRO A 39 12.09 16.75 7.25
C PRO A 39 13.00 17.97 6.98
N ASP A 40 12.92 19.00 7.84
CA ASP A 40 13.70 20.24 7.71
C ASP A 40 15.21 19.99 7.70
N GLU A 41 15.68 19.02 8.44
CA GLU A 41 17.10 18.62 8.49
C GLU A 41 17.52 17.67 7.37
N GLY A 42 16.61 17.36 6.43
CA GLY A 42 16.77 16.32 5.40
C GLY A 42 16.49 14.93 5.94
N ALA A 43 16.64 13.92 5.09
CA ALA A 43 16.45 12.51 5.45
C ALA A 43 17.40 11.61 4.67
N GLU A 44 17.95 10.59 5.32
CA GLU A 44 18.68 9.52 4.64
C GLU A 44 17.74 8.45 4.08
N THR A 45 16.57 8.29 4.66
CA THR A 45 15.56 7.29 4.29
C THR A 45 14.31 7.95 3.75
N VAL A 46 13.78 7.39 2.66
CA VAL A 46 12.47 7.75 2.11
C VAL A 46 11.56 6.54 2.04
N ALA A 47 10.31 6.71 2.46
CA ALA A 47 9.27 5.68 2.41
C ALA A 47 8.22 6.01 1.35
N VAL A 48 7.92 5.07 0.44
CA VAL A 48 6.82 5.16 -0.53
C VAL A 48 5.57 4.57 0.11
N LEU A 49 4.53 5.37 0.33
CA LEU A 49 3.25 4.92 0.84
C LEU A 49 2.35 4.47 -0.31
N ILE A 50 2.06 3.17 -0.37
CA ILE A 50 1.28 2.52 -1.41
C ILE A 50 -0.11 2.23 -0.88
N ALA A 51 -1.11 2.89 -1.46
CA ALA A 51 -2.50 2.81 -1.01
C ALA A 51 -3.15 1.44 -1.27
N GLY A 52 -4.14 1.10 -0.45
CA GLY A 52 -4.98 -0.09 -0.60
C GLY A 52 -5.96 -0.04 -1.77
N SER A 53 -6.88 -0.99 -1.82
CA SER A 53 -7.88 -1.15 -2.89
C SER A 53 -8.78 0.07 -3.10
N GLY A 54 -9.37 0.15 -4.28
CA GLY A 54 -10.37 1.15 -4.63
C GLY A 54 -9.82 2.55 -4.90
N PRO A 55 -10.69 3.56 -5.00
CA PRO A 55 -10.33 4.93 -5.37
C PRO A 55 -9.78 5.72 -4.18
N THR A 56 -8.72 5.22 -3.58
CA THR A 56 -8.08 5.82 -2.40
C THR A 56 -7.12 6.93 -2.82
N PRO A 57 -7.32 8.18 -2.39
CA PRO A 57 -6.43 9.30 -2.68
C PRO A 57 -5.12 9.16 -1.90
N ARG A 58 -4.09 9.94 -2.27
CA ARG A 58 -2.74 9.91 -1.66
C ARG A 58 -2.72 10.13 -0.14
N ASN A 59 -3.72 10.83 0.39
CA ASN A 59 -3.83 11.07 1.84
C ASN A 59 -4.58 9.97 2.59
N GLY A 60 -5.17 9.01 1.86
CA GLY A 60 -6.12 8.04 2.41
C GLY A 60 -7.53 8.61 2.57
N ASN A 61 -8.52 7.74 2.74
CA ASN A 61 -9.93 8.14 2.83
C ASN A 61 -10.26 8.91 4.13
N THR A 62 -9.47 8.71 5.17
CA THR A 62 -9.61 9.38 6.48
C THR A 62 -8.29 10.02 6.92
N ASN A 63 -7.50 10.54 5.99
CA ASN A 63 -6.19 11.14 6.21
C ASN A 63 -5.15 10.21 6.87
N ASN A 64 -5.40 8.92 6.92
CA ASN A 64 -4.50 7.96 7.59
C ASN A 64 -3.09 7.95 6.99
N TYR A 65 -2.93 8.07 5.65
CA TYR A 65 -1.59 8.15 5.04
C TYR A 65 -0.94 9.51 5.25
N LEU A 66 -1.75 10.60 5.28
CA LEU A 66 -1.25 11.93 5.63
C LEU A 66 -0.66 11.93 7.05
N TYR A 67 -1.42 11.42 8.02
CA TYR A 67 -0.96 11.38 9.42
C TYR A 67 0.23 10.45 9.61
N LEU A 68 0.24 9.29 8.95
CA LEU A 68 1.42 8.41 8.99
C LEU A 68 2.65 9.13 8.42
N ALA A 69 2.52 9.83 7.29
CA ALA A 69 3.62 10.58 6.69
C ALA A 69 4.15 11.68 7.60
N GLN A 70 3.25 12.43 8.28
CA GLN A 70 3.64 13.47 9.21
C GLN A 70 4.34 12.92 10.46
N GLU A 71 3.93 11.76 10.96
CA GLU A 71 4.60 11.12 12.09
C GLU A 71 5.98 10.56 11.69
N LEU A 72 6.11 10.02 10.47
CA LEU A 72 7.40 9.57 9.94
C LEU A 72 8.37 10.74 9.70
N GLU A 73 7.84 11.89 9.23
CA GLU A 73 8.63 13.14 9.08
C GLU A 73 9.23 13.58 10.41
N LYS A 74 8.44 13.59 11.50
CA LYS A 74 8.91 13.90 12.87
C LYS A 74 10.01 12.95 13.34
N ALA A 75 10.03 11.73 12.81
CA ALA A 75 11.08 10.73 13.07
C ALA A 75 12.27 10.82 12.09
N GLY A 76 12.37 11.87 11.28
CA GLY A 76 13.48 12.06 10.35
C GLY A 76 13.39 11.20 9.07
N ILE A 77 12.22 10.66 8.73
CA ILE A 77 12.00 9.82 7.56
C ILE A 77 11.18 10.60 6.54
N ALA A 78 11.72 10.79 5.34
CA ALA A 78 10.96 11.37 4.23
C ALA A 78 9.90 10.38 3.72
N THR A 79 8.80 10.91 3.16
CA THR A 79 7.72 10.08 2.63
C THR A 79 7.25 10.57 1.27
N LEU A 80 6.97 9.63 0.37
CA LEU A 80 6.26 9.87 -0.87
C LEU A 80 4.87 9.25 -0.79
N ARG A 81 3.83 10.08 -0.89
CA ARG A 81 2.42 9.68 -1.07
C ARG A 81 2.01 10.02 -2.49
N TYR A 82 1.38 9.12 -3.21
CA TYR A 82 0.96 9.37 -4.58
C TYR A 82 -0.49 8.94 -4.85
N ASP A 83 -1.13 9.62 -5.78
CA ASP A 83 -2.43 9.20 -6.31
C ASP A 83 -2.20 8.04 -7.26
N LYS A 84 -2.86 6.92 -7.04
CA LYS A 84 -2.85 5.79 -7.98
C LYS A 84 -3.37 6.23 -9.35
N ARG A 85 -2.99 5.51 -10.41
CA ARG A 85 -3.51 5.78 -11.77
C ARG A 85 -5.04 5.82 -11.78
N GLY A 86 -5.60 6.82 -12.43
CA GLY A 86 -7.04 7.11 -12.48
C GLY A 86 -7.59 7.86 -11.26
N ILE A 87 -6.82 8.05 -10.18
CA ILE A 87 -7.27 8.64 -8.93
C ILE A 87 -6.68 10.05 -8.75
N GLY A 88 -7.43 10.92 -8.06
CA GLY A 88 -6.96 12.26 -7.71
C GLY A 88 -6.48 13.05 -8.92
N SER A 89 -5.20 13.45 -8.90
CA SER A 89 -4.55 14.18 -9.99
C SER A 89 -3.99 13.25 -11.08
N SER A 90 -3.79 11.96 -10.82
CA SER A 90 -3.20 10.98 -11.73
C SER A 90 -4.22 10.44 -12.74
N LYS A 91 -4.71 11.31 -13.62
CA LYS A 91 -5.73 10.96 -14.62
C LYS A 91 -5.12 10.23 -15.81
N PHE A 92 -5.92 9.39 -16.46
CA PHE A 92 -5.59 8.84 -17.76
C PHE A 92 -5.67 9.95 -18.82
N ASP A 93 -4.70 10.00 -19.73
CA ASP A 93 -4.75 10.89 -20.90
C ASP A 93 -5.90 10.50 -21.83
N ASP A 94 -6.16 9.19 -21.94
CA ASP A 94 -7.31 8.59 -22.60
C ASP A 94 -8.16 7.85 -21.55
N PRO A 95 -9.32 8.40 -21.11
CA PRO A 95 -10.17 7.79 -20.11
C PRO A 95 -10.67 6.38 -20.45
N ASP A 96 -10.77 6.02 -21.73
CA ASP A 96 -11.22 4.70 -22.16
C ASP A 96 -10.19 3.61 -21.81
N LYS A 97 -8.92 3.99 -21.62
CA LYS A 97 -7.83 3.09 -21.21
C LYS A 97 -7.88 2.70 -19.74
N MET A 98 -8.70 3.34 -18.94
CA MET A 98 -8.85 2.97 -17.51
C MET A 98 -9.34 1.51 -17.34
N ALA A 99 -10.17 1.03 -18.26
CA ALA A 99 -10.68 -0.34 -18.24
C ALA A 99 -9.63 -1.42 -18.59
N ASP A 100 -8.50 -1.00 -19.16
CA ASP A 100 -7.38 -1.88 -19.50
C ASP A 100 -6.38 -2.05 -18.35
N ALA A 101 -6.50 -1.23 -17.27
CA ALA A 101 -5.56 -1.25 -16.16
C ALA A 101 -5.56 -2.61 -15.42
N THR A 102 -4.37 -3.10 -15.12
CA THR A 102 -4.10 -4.35 -14.43
C THR A 102 -3.41 -4.11 -13.08
N LEU A 103 -3.33 -5.11 -12.20
CA LEU A 103 -2.52 -5.00 -10.98
C LEU A 103 -1.03 -4.79 -11.31
N ASP A 104 -0.54 -5.39 -12.41
CA ASP A 104 0.85 -5.22 -12.88
C ASP A 104 1.19 -3.75 -13.17
N ASP A 105 0.23 -2.99 -13.65
CA ASP A 105 0.39 -1.55 -13.87
C ASP A 105 0.61 -0.79 -12.56
N PHE A 106 -0.13 -1.12 -11.50
CA PHE A 106 0.03 -0.50 -10.18
C PHE A 106 1.36 -0.92 -9.52
N ILE A 107 1.78 -2.17 -9.73
CA ILE A 107 3.09 -2.68 -9.30
C ILE A 107 4.20 -1.91 -10.01
N GLY A 108 4.10 -1.75 -11.33
CA GLY A 108 5.05 -0.98 -12.12
C GLY A 108 5.10 0.51 -11.75
N ASP A 109 3.98 1.10 -11.32
CA ASP A 109 3.94 2.48 -10.83
C ASP A 109 4.68 2.63 -9.49
N ALA A 110 4.50 1.69 -8.56
CA ALA A 110 5.21 1.70 -7.28
C ALA A 110 6.72 1.50 -7.47
N ALA A 111 7.12 0.58 -8.35
CA ALA A 111 8.52 0.36 -8.72
C ALA A 111 9.14 1.62 -9.37
N ALA A 112 8.40 2.29 -10.25
CA ALA A 112 8.87 3.51 -10.89
C ALA A 112 9.02 4.69 -9.91
N TRP A 113 8.20 4.78 -8.86
CA TRP A 113 8.42 5.74 -7.79
C TRP A 113 9.68 5.42 -6.97
N ALA A 114 9.96 4.15 -6.69
CA ALA A 114 11.22 3.76 -6.05
C ALA A 114 12.42 4.13 -6.93
N GLU A 115 12.36 3.85 -8.24
CA GLU A 115 13.39 4.26 -9.20
C GLU A 115 13.55 5.79 -9.28
N TYR A 116 12.45 6.56 -9.25
CA TYR A 116 12.52 8.02 -9.21
C TYR A 116 13.26 8.51 -7.96
N LEU A 117 12.99 7.91 -6.80
CA LEU A 117 13.60 8.31 -5.52
C LEU A 117 15.06 7.90 -5.41
N SER A 118 15.49 6.82 -6.06
CA SER A 118 16.92 6.43 -6.07
C SER A 118 17.82 7.43 -6.81
N ARG A 119 17.21 8.27 -7.65
CA ARG A 119 17.92 9.36 -8.34
C ARG A 119 17.94 10.65 -7.52
N GLN A 120 17.32 10.64 -6.34
CA GLN A 120 17.40 11.71 -5.34
C GLN A 120 18.48 11.39 -4.29
N ASP A 121 18.73 12.28 -3.37
CA ASP A 121 19.80 12.14 -2.35
C ASP A 121 19.40 11.26 -1.15
N PHE A 122 18.59 10.21 -1.38
CA PHE A 122 18.24 9.24 -0.35
C PHE A 122 19.15 8.01 -0.40
N ARG A 123 19.58 7.55 0.77
CA ARG A 123 20.41 6.34 0.91
C ARG A 123 19.59 5.07 0.99
N ARG A 124 18.35 5.16 1.50
CA ARG A 124 17.46 4.03 1.70
C ARG A 124 16.07 4.32 1.16
N ILE A 125 15.50 3.32 0.49
CA ILE A 125 14.14 3.36 -0.05
C ILE A 125 13.34 2.23 0.60
N VAL A 126 12.25 2.57 1.30
CA VAL A 126 11.36 1.63 1.94
C VAL A 126 10.00 1.66 1.25
N LEU A 127 9.44 0.52 0.89
CA LEU A 127 8.07 0.43 0.40
C LEU A 127 7.14 0.10 1.57
N ILE A 128 6.14 0.95 1.82
CA ILE A 128 5.12 0.76 2.85
C ILE A 128 3.79 0.57 2.14
N GLY A 129 3.31 -0.67 2.06
CA GLY A 129 2.04 -1.00 1.42
C GLY A 129 0.93 -1.24 2.44
N HIS A 130 -0.22 -0.63 2.23
CA HIS A 130 -1.42 -0.83 3.04
C HIS A 130 -2.44 -1.71 2.30
N SER A 131 -2.97 -2.74 2.97
CA SER A 131 -3.99 -3.63 2.40
C SER A 131 -3.51 -4.25 1.08
N GLU A 132 -4.21 -4.06 -0.06
CA GLU A 132 -3.76 -4.43 -1.41
C GLU A 132 -2.37 -3.85 -1.73
N GLY A 133 -2.07 -2.65 -1.25
CA GLY A 133 -0.76 -2.01 -1.42
C GLY A 133 0.41 -2.82 -0.85
N ALA A 134 0.16 -3.72 0.11
CA ALA A 134 1.18 -4.63 0.61
C ALA A 134 1.61 -5.65 -0.45
N LEU A 135 0.66 -6.24 -1.18
CA LEU A 135 0.95 -7.12 -2.31
C LEU A 135 1.70 -6.36 -3.41
N ILE A 136 1.26 -5.13 -3.72
CA ILE A 136 1.94 -4.26 -4.68
C ILE A 136 3.38 -4.01 -4.23
N ALA A 137 3.62 -3.72 -2.94
CA ALA A 137 4.96 -3.51 -2.40
C ALA A 137 5.85 -4.75 -2.50
N PHE A 138 5.32 -5.96 -2.24
CA PHE A 138 6.06 -7.21 -2.40
C PHE A 138 6.52 -7.41 -3.85
N CYS A 139 5.63 -7.17 -4.81
CA CYS A 139 5.92 -7.32 -6.23
C CYS A 139 6.83 -6.20 -6.76
N ALA A 140 6.63 -4.95 -6.33
CA ALA A 140 7.46 -3.82 -6.73
C ALA A 140 8.91 -3.97 -6.25
N ALA A 141 9.13 -4.50 -5.04
CA ALA A 141 10.48 -4.79 -4.52
C ALA A 141 11.20 -5.88 -5.33
N GLN A 142 10.48 -6.76 -6.03
CA GLN A 142 11.06 -7.73 -6.95
C GLN A 142 11.43 -7.10 -8.30
N GLN A 143 10.66 -6.11 -8.76
CA GLN A 143 10.92 -5.39 -10.01
C GLN A 143 12.04 -4.36 -9.86
N TYR A 144 12.18 -3.79 -8.66
CA TYR A 144 13.20 -2.79 -8.36
C TYR A 144 14.04 -3.21 -7.14
N PRO A 145 15.17 -3.93 -7.36
CA PRO A 145 15.95 -4.56 -6.29
C PRO A 145 16.76 -3.57 -5.41
N GLU A 146 16.79 -2.29 -5.75
CA GLU A 146 17.41 -1.24 -4.93
C GLU A 146 16.49 -0.75 -3.78
N VAL A 147 15.34 -1.37 -3.58
CA VAL A 147 14.52 -1.21 -2.37
C VAL A 147 15.22 -1.88 -1.20
N ASP A 148 15.35 -1.17 -0.08
CA ASP A 148 16.08 -1.64 1.11
C ASP A 148 15.21 -2.42 2.09
N ALA A 149 13.89 -2.16 2.12
CA ALA A 149 12.95 -2.88 2.99
C ALA A 149 11.51 -2.75 2.50
N VAL A 150 10.66 -3.67 2.95
CA VAL A 150 9.22 -3.65 2.70
C VAL A 150 8.45 -3.72 4.02
N ILE A 151 7.42 -2.89 4.16
CA ILE A 151 6.51 -2.87 5.31
C ILE A 151 5.09 -3.13 4.81
N SER A 152 4.47 -4.18 5.33
CA SER A 152 3.07 -4.55 5.10
C SER A 152 2.21 -4.04 6.25
N LEU A 153 1.30 -3.13 5.97
CA LEU A 153 0.33 -2.61 6.93
C LEU A 153 -1.06 -3.18 6.61
N ALA A 154 -1.62 -3.99 7.49
CA ALA A 154 -2.91 -4.65 7.29
C ALA A 154 -3.01 -5.35 5.91
N GLY A 155 -1.91 -5.94 5.46
CA GLY A 155 -1.82 -6.61 4.16
C GLY A 155 -2.51 -7.97 4.16
N ALA A 156 -3.19 -8.30 3.05
CA ALA A 156 -3.81 -9.61 2.87
C ALA A 156 -2.73 -10.70 2.82
N GLY A 157 -2.96 -11.77 3.57
CA GLY A 157 -2.12 -12.97 3.61
C GLY A 157 -2.70 -14.15 2.83
N TYR A 158 -3.87 -13.97 2.22
CA TYR A 158 -4.55 -14.96 1.39
C TYR A 158 -4.88 -14.36 0.02
N PRO A 159 -5.06 -15.20 -1.02
CA PRO A 159 -5.49 -14.76 -2.33
C PRO A 159 -6.78 -13.92 -2.28
N LEU A 160 -6.88 -12.97 -3.20
CA LEU A 160 -7.98 -12.01 -3.20
C LEU A 160 -9.37 -12.65 -3.30
N ASP A 161 -9.51 -13.78 -4.00
CA ASP A 161 -10.78 -14.52 -4.05
C ASP A 161 -11.19 -15.10 -2.68
N GLU A 162 -10.23 -15.56 -1.88
CA GLU A 162 -10.51 -16.06 -0.53
C GLU A 162 -10.96 -14.89 0.39
N ILE A 163 -10.24 -13.78 0.37
CA ILE A 163 -10.59 -12.56 1.14
C ILE A 163 -11.97 -12.04 0.73
N LEU A 164 -12.20 -11.89 -0.58
CA LEU A 164 -13.47 -11.38 -1.10
C LEU A 164 -14.65 -12.29 -0.72
N GLN A 165 -14.48 -13.60 -0.78
CA GLN A 165 -15.53 -14.54 -0.38
C GLN A 165 -15.88 -14.41 1.09
N LEU A 166 -14.89 -14.24 1.99
CA LEU A 166 -15.14 -14.02 3.41
C LEU A 166 -15.89 -12.71 3.66
N GLN A 167 -15.45 -11.62 3.02
CA GLN A 167 -16.08 -10.30 3.15
C GLN A 167 -17.52 -10.30 2.62
N LEU A 168 -17.75 -10.88 1.44
CA LEU A 168 -19.09 -10.99 0.86
C LEU A 168 -20.00 -11.91 1.68
N ALA A 169 -19.49 -13.02 2.20
CA ALA A 169 -20.27 -13.87 3.08
C ALA A 169 -20.70 -13.13 4.36
N ALA A 170 -19.81 -12.37 4.96
CA ALA A 170 -20.13 -11.57 6.16
C ALA A 170 -21.17 -10.47 5.88
N GLN A 171 -21.26 -9.97 4.65
CA GLN A 171 -22.20 -8.90 4.27
C GLN A 171 -23.53 -9.46 3.76
N LEU A 172 -23.53 -10.54 2.99
CA LEU A 172 -24.69 -11.04 2.24
C LEU A 172 -25.38 -12.23 2.89
N ALA A 173 -24.67 -13.10 3.61
CA ALA A 173 -25.30 -14.17 4.38
C ALA A 173 -25.80 -13.60 5.74
N PRO A 174 -26.96 -14.08 6.25
CA PRO A 174 -27.84 -15.11 5.72
C PRO A 174 -28.98 -14.60 4.82
N THR A 175 -29.09 -13.28 4.58
CA THR A 175 -30.27 -12.66 3.98
C THR A 175 -30.26 -12.63 2.45
N HIS A 176 -29.08 -12.74 1.81
CA HIS A 176 -28.89 -12.61 0.37
C HIS A 176 -28.04 -13.76 -0.20
N MET A 177 -28.38 -15.00 0.16
CA MET A 177 -27.60 -16.19 -0.21
C MET A 177 -27.49 -16.37 -1.74
N GLU A 178 -28.52 -16.07 -2.50
CA GLU A 178 -28.49 -16.16 -3.97
C GLU A 178 -27.46 -15.19 -4.55
N LEU A 179 -27.43 -13.96 -4.07
CA LEU A 179 -26.48 -12.94 -4.49
C LEU A 179 -25.03 -13.34 -4.14
N LEU A 180 -24.82 -13.97 -2.97
CA LEU A 180 -23.53 -14.52 -2.59
C LEU A 180 -23.08 -15.64 -3.54
N MET A 181 -23.98 -16.52 -3.93
CA MET A 181 -23.69 -17.59 -4.90
C MET A 181 -23.31 -17.03 -6.27
N GLN A 182 -24.02 -16.01 -6.74
CA GLN A 182 -23.71 -15.31 -7.99
C GLN A 182 -22.33 -14.62 -7.92
N ALA A 183 -22.03 -13.92 -6.83
CA ALA A 183 -20.72 -13.30 -6.62
C ALA A 183 -19.57 -14.32 -6.64
N ARG A 184 -19.78 -15.48 -6.01
CA ARG A 184 -18.81 -16.60 -6.04
C ARG A 184 -18.59 -17.14 -7.46
N ALA A 185 -19.66 -17.29 -8.24
CA ALA A 185 -19.59 -17.77 -9.61
C ALA A 185 -18.82 -16.78 -10.51
N ILE A 186 -19.10 -15.48 -10.36
CA ILE A 186 -18.39 -14.41 -11.08
C ILE A 186 -16.90 -14.42 -10.71
N THR A 187 -16.59 -14.41 -9.41
CA THR A 187 -15.18 -14.44 -8.94
C THR A 187 -14.43 -15.66 -9.49
N ALA A 188 -15.08 -16.83 -9.50
CA ALA A 188 -14.47 -18.05 -10.03
C ALA A 188 -14.24 -17.98 -11.55
N ALA A 189 -15.14 -17.34 -12.33
CA ALA A 189 -14.96 -17.12 -13.76
C ALA A 189 -13.78 -16.16 -14.00
N LEU A 190 -13.75 -15.02 -13.30
CA LEU A 190 -12.66 -14.05 -13.42
C LEU A 190 -11.30 -14.65 -13.03
N LYS A 191 -11.25 -15.51 -12.01
CA LYS A 191 -10.01 -16.21 -11.63
C LYS A 191 -9.49 -17.15 -12.72
N ARG A 192 -10.37 -17.66 -13.58
CA ARG A 192 -9.98 -18.44 -14.78
C ARG A 192 -9.64 -17.57 -15.99
N GLY A 193 -9.69 -16.24 -15.86
CA GLY A 193 -9.50 -15.29 -16.95
C GLY A 193 -10.75 -15.10 -17.84
N GLU A 194 -11.89 -15.63 -17.42
CA GLU A 194 -13.15 -15.55 -18.14
C GLU A 194 -13.92 -14.29 -17.77
N ARG A 195 -14.26 -13.44 -18.73
CA ARG A 195 -15.09 -12.25 -18.51
C ARG A 195 -16.57 -12.64 -18.42
N VAL A 196 -17.32 -11.91 -17.60
CA VAL A 196 -18.77 -12.01 -17.51
C VAL A 196 -19.40 -10.78 -18.18
N GLU A 197 -20.38 -11.00 -19.04
CA GLU A 197 -21.03 -9.92 -19.80
C GLU A 197 -21.95 -9.05 -18.91
N SER A 198 -22.55 -9.67 -17.90
CA SER A 198 -23.48 -8.99 -16.99
C SER A 198 -23.38 -9.56 -15.58
N CYS A 199 -23.70 -8.73 -14.61
CA CYS A 199 -23.83 -9.13 -13.21
C CYS A 199 -25.08 -8.48 -12.60
N PRO A 200 -25.58 -8.99 -11.46
CA PRO A 200 -26.66 -8.34 -10.73
C PRO A 200 -26.35 -6.88 -10.42
N PRO A 201 -27.35 -5.98 -10.43
CA PRO A 201 -27.15 -4.55 -10.14
C PRO A 201 -26.39 -4.30 -8.84
N GLU A 202 -26.66 -5.10 -7.81
CA GLU A 202 -26.03 -5.01 -6.49
C GLU A 202 -24.53 -5.36 -6.52
N LEU A 203 -24.10 -6.16 -7.49
CA LEU A 203 -22.71 -6.58 -7.68
C LEU A 203 -21.96 -5.73 -8.72
N THR A 204 -22.67 -4.85 -9.45
CA THR A 204 -22.06 -3.96 -10.45
C THR A 204 -20.92 -3.10 -9.90
N PRO A 205 -20.98 -2.55 -8.68
CA PRO A 205 -19.87 -1.77 -8.12
C PRO A 205 -18.56 -2.56 -8.01
N LEU A 206 -18.65 -3.91 -7.94
CA LEU A 206 -17.49 -4.79 -7.85
C LEU A 206 -17.09 -5.41 -9.19
N PHE A 207 -18.06 -5.83 -10.01
CA PHE A 207 -17.82 -6.72 -11.15
C PHE A 207 -18.24 -6.15 -12.49
N ALA A 208 -18.52 -4.83 -12.57
CA ALA A 208 -18.81 -4.20 -13.85
C ALA A 208 -17.75 -4.54 -14.92
N PRO A 209 -18.13 -4.74 -16.19
CA PRO A 209 -17.19 -5.14 -17.24
C PRO A 209 -15.89 -4.32 -17.29
N PRO A 210 -15.89 -2.98 -17.09
CA PRO A 210 -14.66 -2.19 -17.08
C PRO A 210 -13.69 -2.53 -15.94
N LEU A 211 -14.15 -3.17 -14.86
CA LEU A 211 -13.31 -3.55 -13.71
C LEU A 211 -12.68 -4.94 -13.86
N GLN A 212 -13.13 -5.73 -14.82
CA GLN A 212 -12.80 -7.14 -14.89
C GLN A 212 -11.35 -7.41 -15.31
N THR A 213 -10.73 -6.53 -16.09
CA THR A 213 -9.29 -6.63 -16.42
C THR A 213 -8.45 -6.60 -15.14
N PHE A 214 -8.74 -5.62 -14.27
CA PHE A 214 -8.08 -5.49 -12.98
C PHE A 214 -8.31 -6.71 -12.09
N TRP A 215 -9.56 -7.20 -12.00
CA TRP A 215 -9.89 -8.39 -11.22
C TRP A 215 -9.15 -9.64 -11.70
N ILE A 216 -9.17 -9.91 -13.02
CA ILE A 216 -8.48 -11.07 -13.61
C ILE A 216 -6.98 -11.03 -13.28
N SER A 217 -6.35 -9.88 -13.44
CA SER A 217 -4.95 -9.69 -13.09
C SER A 217 -4.72 -9.91 -11.57
N SER A 218 -5.50 -9.26 -10.72
CA SER A 218 -5.34 -9.32 -9.26
C SER A 218 -5.57 -10.73 -8.69
N LEU A 219 -6.52 -11.47 -9.24
CA LEU A 219 -6.86 -12.84 -8.82
C LEU A 219 -5.79 -13.89 -9.18
N SER A 220 -4.81 -13.53 -10.01
CA SER A 220 -3.68 -14.40 -10.36
C SER A 220 -2.58 -14.41 -9.29
N TYR A 221 -2.61 -13.50 -8.33
CA TYR A 221 -1.59 -13.36 -7.30
C TYR A 221 -1.94 -14.07 -6.00
N ASP A 222 -0.95 -14.73 -5.40
CA ASP A 222 -1.00 -15.20 -4.01
C ASP A 222 0.01 -14.40 -3.17
N PRO A 223 -0.44 -13.57 -2.21
CA PRO A 223 0.45 -12.77 -1.39
C PRO A 223 1.52 -13.59 -0.65
N ARG A 224 1.23 -14.85 -0.31
CA ARG A 224 2.18 -15.77 0.34
C ARG A 224 3.33 -16.15 -0.58
N GLU A 225 3.05 -16.33 -1.88
CA GLU A 225 4.08 -16.60 -2.88
C GLU A 225 4.91 -15.35 -3.16
N GLU A 226 4.26 -14.17 -3.21
CA GLU A 226 4.95 -12.93 -3.52
C GLU A 226 5.86 -12.45 -2.37
N ILE A 227 5.40 -12.50 -1.12
CA ILE A 227 6.25 -12.14 0.03
C ILE A 227 7.46 -13.08 0.18
N ARG A 228 7.33 -14.37 -0.20
CA ARG A 228 8.42 -15.35 -0.17
C ARG A 228 9.59 -14.98 -1.08
N LYS A 229 9.30 -14.31 -2.19
CA LYS A 229 10.29 -13.84 -3.16
C LYS A 229 11.02 -12.56 -2.73
N VAL A 230 10.49 -11.84 -1.72
CA VAL A 230 11.13 -10.63 -1.20
C VAL A 230 12.41 -11.00 -0.45
N THR A 231 13.54 -10.45 -0.89
CA THR A 231 14.88 -10.76 -0.35
C THR A 231 15.35 -9.79 0.71
N VAL A 232 14.78 -8.59 0.75
CA VAL A 232 15.09 -7.52 1.72
C VAL A 232 14.34 -7.74 3.05
N PRO A 233 14.71 -7.05 4.14
CA PRO A 233 13.98 -7.09 5.40
C PRO A 233 12.49 -6.74 5.24
N VAL A 234 11.62 -7.47 5.93
CA VAL A 234 10.17 -7.28 5.90
C VAL A 234 9.62 -7.08 7.31
N LEU A 235 8.78 -6.05 7.47
CA LEU A 235 7.92 -5.86 8.65
C LEU A 235 6.47 -6.10 8.25
N ILE A 236 5.75 -6.89 9.03
CA ILE A 236 4.31 -7.15 8.90
C ILE A 236 3.62 -6.57 10.12
N VAL A 237 2.69 -5.63 9.91
CA VAL A 237 1.92 -5.00 10.98
C VAL A 237 0.43 -5.17 10.70
N ASN A 238 -0.33 -5.64 11.69
CA ASN A 238 -1.78 -5.74 11.61
C ASN A 238 -2.43 -5.27 12.92
N GLY A 239 -3.71 -4.91 12.86
CA GLY A 239 -4.51 -4.63 14.05
C GLY A 239 -5.24 -5.89 14.51
N ASP A 240 -5.36 -6.09 15.83
CA ASP A 240 -6.06 -7.25 16.40
C ASP A 240 -7.58 -7.20 16.20
N ILE A 241 -8.14 -6.02 15.96
CA ILE A 241 -9.58 -5.82 15.71
C ILE A 241 -9.88 -5.45 14.25
N ASP A 242 -8.94 -5.62 13.33
CA ASP A 242 -9.19 -5.45 11.90
C ASP A 242 -10.15 -6.53 11.40
N PHE A 243 -11.37 -6.12 11.00
CA PHE A 243 -12.39 -7.03 10.49
C PHE A 243 -12.35 -7.20 8.96
N GLN A 244 -11.56 -6.41 8.25
CA GLN A 244 -11.41 -6.52 6.78
C GLN A 244 -10.29 -7.49 6.41
N VAL A 245 -9.14 -7.33 7.07
CA VAL A 245 -7.98 -8.21 6.96
C VAL A 245 -7.61 -8.65 8.37
N THR A 246 -8.17 -9.76 8.79
CA THR A 246 -8.03 -10.30 10.14
C THR A 246 -6.58 -10.69 10.46
N PRO A 247 -6.17 -10.76 11.75
CA PRO A 247 -4.78 -11.02 12.17
C PRO A 247 -4.16 -12.30 11.61
N ASP A 248 -4.97 -13.31 11.28
CA ASP A 248 -4.51 -14.55 10.64
C ASP A 248 -3.85 -14.32 9.26
N ASN A 249 -4.17 -13.20 8.58
CA ASN A 249 -3.46 -12.79 7.37
C ASN A 249 -1.99 -12.44 7.67
N ALA A 250 -1.73 -11.73 8.75
CA ALA A 250 -0.36 -11.46 9.19
C ALA A 250 0.39 -12.73 9.58
N ASP A 251 -0.31 -13.72 10.17
CA ASP A 251 0.26 -15.04 10.48
C ASP A 251 0.61 -15.81 9.21
N ALA A 252 -0.27 -15.78 8.19
CA ALA A 252 -0.02 -16.42 6.90
C ALA A 252 1.18 -15.81 6.19
N LEU A 253 1.31 -14.48 6.17
CA LEU A 253 2.46 -13.78 5.59
C LEU A 253 3.76 -14.09 6.36
N ALA A 254 3.74 -14.05 7.69
CA ALA A 254 4.92 -14.36 8.51
C ALA A 254 5.37 -15.82 8.36
N LYS A 255 4.42 -16.75 8.21
CA LYS A 255 4.72 -18.15 7.90
C LYS A 255 5.36 -18.32 6.52
N ALA A 256 4.91 -17.53 5.53
CA ALA A 256 5.46 -17.56 4.18
C ALA A 256 6.85 -16.91 4.11
N GLN A 257 7.14 -15.89 4.95
CA GLN A 257 8.44 -15.22 5.06
C GLN A 257 8.97 -15.28 6.50
N PRO A 258 9.61 -16.39 6.90
CA PRO A 258 10.06 -16.60 8.30
C PRO A 258 11.10 -15.60 8.80
N ARG A 259 11.75 -14.85 7.90
CA ARG A 259 12.70 -13.78 8.26
C ARG A 259 12.04 -12.45 8.53
N SER A 260 10.72 -12.33 8.30
CA SER A 260 9.99 -11.10 8.58
C SER A 260 9.84 -10.88 10.09
N ARG A 261 9.74 -9.60 10.49
CA ARG A 261 9.24 -9.23 11.81
C ARG A 261 7.73 -9.06 11.72
N LYS A 262 6.99 -9.56 12.71
CA LYS A 262 5.54 -9.41 12.79
C LYS A 262 5.15 -8.70 14.07
N THR A 263 4.23 -7.74 13.97
CA THR A 263 3.67 -7.00 15.11
C THR A 263 2.15 -6.92 14.95
N ILE A 264 1.42 -7.30 15.99
CA ILE A 264 -0.03 -7.10 16.08
C ILE A 264 -0.28 -5.97 17.07
N ILE A 265 -1.04 -4.96 16.67
CA ILE A 265 -1.32 -3.75 17.45
C ILE A 265 -2.72 -3.84 18.04
N GLU A 266 -2.79 -3.83 19.38
CA GLU A 266 -4.04 -3.88 20.12
C GLU A 266 -4.92 -2.66 19.82
N GLY A 267 -6.19 -2.89 19.53
CA GLY A 267 -7.20 -1.86 19.23
C GLY A 267 -7.01 -1.14 17.89
N MET A 268 -6.10 -1.58 17.04
CA MET A 268 -5.93 -1.00 15.70
C MET A 268 -6.89 -1.65 14.69
N THR A 269 -7.54 -0.81 13.91
CA THR A 269 -8.45 -1.19 12.82
C THR A 269 -7.73 -1.24 11.48
N HIS A 270 -8.45 -1.65 10.42
CA HIS A 270 -7.93 -1.63 9.05
C HIS A 270 -7.46 -0.24 8.59
N THR A 271 -8.07 0.83 9.10
CA THR A 271 -7.69 2.22 8.74
C THR A 271 -6.44 2.71 9.45
N LEU A 272 -5.70 1.83 10.14
CA LEU A 272 -4.48 2.14 10.89
C LEU A 272 -4.70 3.06 12.10
N LYS A 273 -5.96 3.22 12.51
CA LYS A 273 -6.40 4.05 13.65
C LYS A 273 -6.90 3.17 14.77
N LYS A 274 -6.82 3.66 16.00
CA LYS A 274 -7.40 2.99 17.18
C LYS A 274 -8.92 3.13 17.18
N ALA A 275 -9.61 2.11 17.67
CA ALA A 275 -11.03 2.16 18.00
C ALA A 275 -11.28 1.79 19.45
N SER A 276 -12.48 2.11 19.94
CA SER A 276 -12.87 1.86 21.35
C SER A 276 -13.17 0.40 21.64
N GLY A 277 -13.36 -0.44 20.60
CA GLY A 277 -13.62 -1.86 20.75
C GLY A 277 -13.75 -2.59 19.40
N PRO A 278 -14.02 -3.90 19.45
CA PRO A 278 -13.95 -4.76 18.25
C PRO A 278 -15.23 -4.74 17.38
N THR A 279 -16.35 -4.21 17.87
CA THR A 279 -17.59 -4.18 17.11
C THR A 279 -17.56 -3.14 16.01
N ARG A 280 -18.33 -3.35 14.93
CA ARG A 280 -18.43 -2.36 13.84
C ARG A 280 -18.88 -0.99 14.32
N THR A 281 -19.77 -0.93 15.31
CA THR A 281 -20.24 0.34 15.90
C THR A 281 -19.12 1.07 16.63
N GLU A 282 -18.30 0.35 17.39
CA GLU A 282 -17.14 0.92 18.11
C GLU A 282 -16.03 1.36 17.17
N GLN A 283 -15.93 0.75 15.98
CA GLN A 283 -14.92 1.10 14.97
C GLN A 283 -15.36 2.21 14.02
N ILE A 284 -16.64 2.62 14.02
CA ILE A 284 -17.18 3.53 13.02
C ILE A 284 -16.39 4.84 12.91
N ALA A 285 -15.98 5.41 14.04
CA ALA A 285 -15.19 6.64 14.07
C ALA A 285 -13.84 6.48 13.34
N ALA A 286 -13.15 5.35 13.48
CA ALA A 286 -11.90 5.09 12.78
C ALA A 286 -12.07 5.09 11.24
N TYR A 287 -13.27 4.79 10.75
CA TYR A 287 -13.59 4.75 9.32
C TYR A 287 -14.21 6.04 8.77
N THR A 288 -14.68 6.94 9.63
CA THR A 288 -15.44 8.13 9.20
C THR A 288 -14.89 9.45 9.72
N ASP A 289 -14.12 9.43 10.81
CA ASP A 289 -13.53 10.63 11.38
C ASP A 289 -12.13 10.84 10.81
N ASP A 290 -11.99 11.85 9.97
CA ASP A 290 -10.74 12.24 9.32
C ASP A 290 -9.77 13.01 10.24
N THR A 291 -10.19 13.33 11.47
CA THR A 291 -9.34 14.00 12.48
C THR A 291 -8.61 13.03 13.41
N LEU A 292 -9.04 11.77 13.47
CA LEU A 292 -8.38 10.77 14.30
C LEU A 292 -6.98 10.44 13.77
N PRO A 293 -5.96 10.43 14.65
CA PRO A 293 -4.59 10.07 14.25
C PRO A 293 -4.47 8.56 13.97
N VAL A 294 -3.39 8.18 13.32
CA VAL A 294 -2.96 6.76 13.25
C VAL A 294 -2.54 6.25 14.63
N ALA A 295 -2.57 4.94 14.82
CA ALA A 295 -2.16 4.32 16.07
C ALA A 295 -0.69 4.66 16.41
N PRO A 296 -0.37 5.21 17.59
CA PRO A 296 1.01 5.55 17.95
C PRO A 296 1.95 4.34 17.95
N GLU A 297 1.44 3.17 18.30
CA GLU A 297 2.21 1.92 18.28
C GLU A 297 2.57 1.47 16.85
N LEU A 298 1.75 1.84 15.84
CA LEU A 298 2.08 1.65 14.45
C LEU A 298 3.30 2.51 14.07
N VAL A 299 3.27 3.78 14.44
CA VAL A 299 4.38 4.70 14.18
C VAL A 299 5.66 4.16 14.81
N ALA A 300 5.60 3.77 16.09
CA ALA A 300 6.75 3.21 16.79
C ALA A 300 7.28 1.91 16.14
N ALA A 301 6.40 1.03 15.69
CA ALA A 301 6.80 -0.21 15.00
C ALA A 301 7.50 0.07 13.66
N VAL A 302 6.97 1.01 12.88
CA VAL A 302 7.52 1.40 11.58
C VAL A 302 8.87 2.12 11.74
N THR A 303 8.94 3.13 12.60
CA THR A 303 10.18 3.90 12.85
C THR A 303 11.28 3.02 13.41
N GLY A 304 10.99 2.23 14.46
CA GLY A 304 11.98 1.32 15.05
C GLY A 304 12.43 0.19 14.12
N PHE A 305 11.61 -0.19 13.14
CA PHE A 305 12.06 -1.12 12.09
C PHE A 305 13.01 -0.45 11.11
N ILE A 306 12.70 0.77 10.65
CA ILE A 306 13.52 1.54 9.70
C ILE A 306 14.87 1.93 10.33
N GLU A 307 14.89 2.34 11.60
CA GLU A 307 16.12 2.65 12.34
C GLU A 307 17.06 1.44 12.49
N GLY A 308 16.50 0.23 12.45
CA GLY A 308 17.24 -1.02 12.57
C GLY A 308 17.77 -1.59 11.24
N LEU A 309 17.57 -0.88 10.11
CA LEU A 309 18.10 -1.22 8.79
C LEU A 309 19.53 -0.68 8.68
#